data_79e3093ef9af3de008ce85b498f6e1ee
#
_entry.id   79e3093ef9af3de008ce85b498f6e1ee
#
_cell.length_a   1.000
_cell.length_b   1.000
_cell.length_c   1.000
_cell.angle_alpha   90.00
_cell.angle_beta   90.00
_cell.angle_gamma   90.00
#
_symmetry.space_group_name_H-M   'P 1'
#
loop_
_entity.id
_entity.type
_entity.pdbx_description
1 polymer ?
#
loop_
_entity_poly.entity_id
_entity_poly.type
_entity_poly.pdbx_seq_one_letter_code
_entity_poly.pdbx_strand_id
1 'polypeptide(L)'
;MNGAESLIKTLVDSGVEVCFTNPGTSEMHFVAALDEVAGMRCVLGLFEGVVSGAADGYARMAGKPAATLLHLGPGLGNALANIHNARKGHVPIINIVGDHATYHLEYDAPLTSDIEGIAAPVSHWVHTATDPEDIAAAAATAVHEAGSNRVSTLVLPADVSWGENPRGPSAPTQPRELPLVDPVRLEEAVRALDAGPRAMILMGGGVVTAEMGDLAGRIAASTGARLCLETFPTRVARGAGRAVMERLPYLAEQAIEFLADVDQLILVGAATPVSFFAYPGVPSVLSADQCNVLTLATADENRASALKDLLLLLGDKTANARVYEQTEIPLPSGELNAMSLSQGLAGLLPAQAVVVDEGATTALPTFPLTAQAAPHDWLALTGGSIGFGLPCAVGAAIAAPERKVVCLEGDGLSLIHISEPTRLNSTSRMPSSA
;
A
#
# COMPACT_ATOMS: atom_id res chain seq x y z
N MET A 1 12.76 18.27 27.93
CA MET A 1 12.41 18.41 26.50
C MET A 1 10.95 18.72 26.38
N ASN A 2 10.52 19.28 25.25
CA ASN A 2 9.11 19.50 25.01
C ASN A 2 8.42 18.25 24.43
N GLY A 3 7.08 18.33 24.28
CA GLY A 3 6.31 17.20 23.76
C GLY A 3 6.70 16.79 22.33
N ALA A 4 6.98 17.76 21.45
CA ALA A 4 7.38 17.49 20.07
C ALA A 4 8.76 16.76 20.00
N GLU A 5 9.74 17.21 20.76
CA GLU A 5 11.06 16.55 20.85
C GLU A 5 10.92 15.11 21.35
N SER A 6 10.11 14.93 22.39
CA SER A 6 9.82 13.63 23.01
C SER A 6 9.13 12.67 22.02
N LEU A 7 8.16 13.18 21.26
CA LEU A 7 7.46 12.44 20.22
C LEU A 7 8.42 12.00 19.10
N ILE A 8 9.18 12.94 18.50
CA ILE A 8 10.09 12.65 17.39
C ILE A 8 11.15 11.65 17.83
N LYS A 9 11.74 11.85 19.04
CA LYS A 9 12.75 10.93 19.55
C LYS A 9 12.17 9.51 19.74
N THR A 10 10.95 9.39 20.23
CA THR A 10 10.28 8.08 20.37
C THR A 10 10.07 7.41 19.01
N LEU A 11 9.64 8.16 17.98
CA LEU A 11 9.49 7.64 16.62
C LEU A 11 10.83 7.15 16.04
N VAL A 12 11.89 7.97 16.17
CA VAL A 12 13.23 7.64 15.67
C VAL A 12 13.79 6.40 16.37
N ASP A 13 13.74 6.39 17.71
CA ASP A 13 14.21 5.24 18.50
C ASP A 13 13.44 3.96 18.20
N SER A 14 12.21 4.08 17.69
CA SER A 14 11.36 2.97 17.21
C SER A 14 11.50 2.66 15.72
N GLY A 15 12.47 3.25 15.02
CA GLY A 15 12.83 2.92 13.63
C GLY A 15 12.07 3.69 12.55
N VAL A 16 11.34 4.75 12.88
CA VAL A 16 10.73 5.66 11.91
C VAL A 16 11.78 6.69 11.46
N GLU A 17 12.21 6.60 10.21
CA GLU A 17 13.36 7.36 9.70
C GLU A 17 12.96 8.51 8.76
N VAL A 18 11.72 8.53 8.27
CA VAL A 18 11.26 9.53 7.31
C VAL A 18 9.89 10.08 7.72
N CYS A 19 9.78 11.41 7.66
CA CYS A 19 8.53 12.14 7.80
C CYS A 19 8.28 12.96 6.52
N PHE A 20 7.19 12.67 5.84
CA PHE A 20 6.70 13.52 4.75
C PHE A 20 5.78 14.59 5.35
N THR A 21 5.93 15.85 4.94
CA THR A 21 5.28 16.94 5.67
C THR A 21 4.76 18.05 4.77
N ASN A 22 3.61 18.61 5.14
CA ASN A 22 3.13 19.92 4.72
C ASN A 22 2.61 20.62 5.98
N PRO A 23 3.50 21.30 6.75
CA PRO A 23 3.15 21.86 8.04
C PRO A 23 2.54 23.26 7.91
N GLY A 24 1.76 23.63 8.93
CA GLY A 24 1.32 24.98 9.16
C GLY A 24 1.75 25.50 10.54
N THR A 25 1.07 26.53 11.05
CA THR A 25 1.44 27.21 12.29
C THR A 25 1.35 26.31 13.51
N SER A 26 0.38 25.40 13.59
CA SER A 26 0.19 24.49 14.72
C SER A 26 1.32 23.46 14.87
N GLU A 27 2.00 23.13 13.77
CA GLU A 27 3.06 22.13 13.72
C GLU A 27 4.47 22.71 13.88
N MET A 28 4.63 24.03 14.10
CA MET A 28 5.94 24.69 14.15
C MET A 28 6.88 24.13 15.22
N HIS A 29 6.33 23.68 16.35
CA HIS A 29 7.15 23.06 17.40
C HIS A 29 7.67 21.67 16.99
N PHE A 30 6.87 20.92 16.23
CA PHE A 30 7.31 19.67 15.63
C PHE A 30 8.40 19.92 14.58
N VAL A 31 8.24 20.94 13.72
CA VAL A 31 9.25 21.32 12.72
C VAL A 31 10.55 21.75 13.40
N ALA A 32 10.48 22.57 14.46
CA ALA A 32 11.66 22.96 15.23
C ALA A 32 12.35 21.75 15.87
N ALA A 33 11.58 20.81 16.41
CA ALA A 33 12.13 19.59 17.01
C ALA A 33 12.82 18.65 16.00
N LEU A 34 12.48 18.72 14.70
CA LEU A 34 13.22 17.99 13.65
C LEU A 34 14.66 18.49 13.49
N ASP A 35 14.95 19.75 13.80
CA ASP A 35 16.31 20.28 13.76
C ASP A 35 17.13 19.83 14.98
N GLU A 36 16.48 19.61 16.13
CA GLU A 36 17.13 19.24 17.39
C GLU A 36 17.31 17.71 17.55
N VAL A 37 16.40 16.92 17.01
CA VAL A 37 16.39 15.45 17.11
C VAL A 37 16.90 14.82 15.84
N ALA A 38 18.14 14.32 15.87
CA ALA A 38 18.72 13.64 14.72
C ALA A 38 18.06 12.28 14.44
N GLY A 39 18.07 11.86 13.18
CA GLY A 39 17.66 10.51 12.77
C GLY A 39 16.37 10.43 11.96
N MET A 40 15.61 11.52 11.85
CA MET A 40 14.43 11.60 10.99
C MET A 40 14.69 12.51 9.78
N ARG A 41 14.59 11.96 8.58
CA ARG A 41 14.63 12.74 7.35
C ARG A 41 13.27 13.38 7.10
N CYS A 42 13.23 14.70 7.07
CA CYS A 42 12.03 15.45 6.69
C CYS A 42 11.99 15.69 5.18
N VAL A 43 10.84 15.41 4.55
CA VAL A 43 10.60 15.62 3.11
C VAL A 43 9.38 16.50 2.94
N LEU A 44 9.58 17.73 2.47
CA LEU A 44 8.50 18.67 2.24
C LEU A 44 7.71 18.30 0.97
N GLY A 45 6.40 18.13 1.11
CA GLY A 45 5.43 18.09 0.03
C GLY A 45 4.69 19.43 -0.06
N LEU A 46 4.29 19.86 -1.24
CA LEU A 46 3.57 21.12 -1.43
C LEU A 46 2.04 20.96 -1.34
N PHE A 47 1.58 19.73 -1.11
CA PHE A 47 0.17 19.36 -0.95
C PHE A 47 0.09 18.05 -0.14
N GLU A 48 -0.84 17.94 0.78
CA GLU A 48 -0.90 16.81 1.71
C GLU A 48 -1.26 15.48 1.03
N GLY A 49 -1.96 15.52 -0.09
CA GLY A 49 -2.17 14.34 -0.95
C GLY A 49 -0.85 13.78 -1.50
N VAL A 50 0.13 14.65 -1.82
CA VAL A 50 1.49 14.24 -2.20
C VAL A 50 2.23 13.66 -1.00
N VAL A 51 2.08 14.29 0.18
CA VAL A 51 2.68 13.82 1.45
C VAL A 51 2.26 12.38 1.77
N SER A 52 0.95 12.13 1.76
CA SER A 52 0.39 10.80 2.09
C SER A 52 0.71 9.75 1.02
N GLY A 53 0.67 10.11 -0.27
CA GLY A 53 1.05 9.19 -1.36
C GLY A 53 2.54 8.84 -1.35
N ALA A 54 3.42 9.79 -0.99
CA ALA A 54 4.85 9.52 -0.85
C ALA A 54 5.15 8.64 0.37
N ALA A 55 4.44 8.85 1.49
CA ALA A 55 4.53 7.97 2.66
C ALA A 55 4.11 6.53 2.32
N ASP A 56 3.04 6.37 1.54
CA ASP A 56 2.59 5.06 1.03
C ASP A 56 3.70 4.38 0.22
N GLY A 57 4.23 5.05 -0.82
CA GLY A 57 5.28 4.48 -1.67
C GLY A 57 6.56 4.12 -0.92
N TYR A 58 6.97 4.98 0.03
CA TYR A 58 8.11 4.71 0.91
C TYR A 58 7.86 3.43 1.73
N ALA A 59 6.73 3.34 2.41
CA ALA A 59 6.44 2.22 3.29
C ALA A 59 6.32 0.89 2.54
N ARG A 60 5.74 0.87 1.34
CA ARG A 60 5.72 -0.33 0.47
C ARG A 60 7.11 -0.84 0.14
N MET A 61 8.06 0.05 -0.10
CA MET A 61 9.42 -0.33 -0.49
C MET A 61 10.32 -0.59 0.70
N ALA A 62 10.25 0.23 1.75
CA ALA A 62 11.07 0.11 2.95
C ALA A 62 10.64 -1.06 3.86
N GLY A 63 9.38 -1.51 3.76
CA GLY A 63 8.82 -2.54 4.65
C GLY A 63 8.67 -2.09 6.10
N LYS A 64 8.62 -0.77 6.35
CA LYS A 64 8.46 -0.15 7.67
C LYS A 64 7.63 1.13 7.56
N PRO A 65 7.06 1.63 8.68
CA PRO A 65 6.24 2.82 8.66
C PRO A 65 6.99 4.07 8.20
N ALA A 66 6.30 4.95 7.47
CA ALA A 66 6.65 6.35 7.29
C ALA A 66 5.74 7.21 8.17
N ALA A 67 6.25 8.33 8.69
CA ALA A 67 5.43 9.35 9.31
C ALA A 67 4.95 10.38 8.27
N THR A 68 3.78 10.97 8.51
CA THR A 68 3.31 12.19 7.85
C THR A 68 3.07 13.28 8.88
N LEU A 69 3.25 14.54 8.51
CA LEU A 69 2.86 15.70 9.32
C LEU A 69 1.88 16.53 8.51
N LEU A 70 0.66 16.66 9.00
CA LEU A 70 -0.49 17.23 8.29
C LEU A 70 -1.08 18.40 9.09
N HIS A 71 -1.47 19.46 8.37
CA HIS A 71 -1.98 20.69 8.99
C HIS A 71 -3.47 20.61 9.31
N LEU A 72 -3.80 20.26 10.55
CA LEU A 72 -5.14 20.19 11.12
C LEU A 72 -6.11 19.34 10.27
N GLY A 73 -7.40 19.55 10.47
CA GLY A 73 -8.45 18.85 9.71
C GLY A 73 -8.40 19.09 8.21
N PRO A 74 -8.20 20.33 7.72
CA PRO A 74 -8.05 20.57 6.28
C PRO A 74 -6.87 19.84 5.65
N GLY A 75 -5.71 19.78 6.31
CA GLY A 75 -4.55 19.03 5.83
C GLY A 75 -4.79 17.52 5.82
N LEU A 76 -5.44 17.01 6.87
CA LEU A 76 -5.88 15.60 6.88
C LEU A 76 -6.89 15.34 5.76
N GLY A 77 -7.85 16.26 5.55
CA GLY A 77 -8.84 16.16 4.47
C GLY A 77 -8.20 16.07 3.09
N ASN A 78 -7.16 16.87 2.82
CA ASN A 78 -6.40 16.84 1.57
C ASN A 78 -5.62 15.51 1.40
N ALA A 79 -5.20 14.87 2.49
CA ALA A 79 -4.43 13.62 2.47
C ALA A 79 -5.30 12.36 2.32
N LEU A 80 -6.62 12.44 2.57
CA LEU A 80 -7.52 11.29 2.73
C LEU A 80 -7.48 10.31 1.56
N ALA A 81 -7.39 10.79 0.32
CA ALA A 81 -7.41 9.94 -0.87
C ALA A 81 -6.29 8.90 -0.84
N ASN A 82 -5.06 9.31 -0.54
CA ASN A 82 -3.92 8.42 -0.48
C ASN A 82 -3.80 7.66 0.86
N ILE A 83 -4.30 8.21 1.97
CA ILE A 83 -4.46 7.44 3.21
C ILE A 83 -5.46 6.30 3.01
N HIS A 84 -6.55 6.52 2.27
CA HIS A 84 -7.49 5.47 1.88
C HIS A 84 -6.81 4.38 1.04
N ASN A 85 -6.00 4.76 0.05
CA ASN A 85 -5.20 3.82 -0.75
C ASN A 85 -4.27 2.99 0.13
N ALA A 86 -3.55 3.62 1.06
CA ALA A 86 -2.66 2.97 2.01
C ALA A 86 -3.41 1.98 2.92
N ARG A 87 -4.58 2.39 3.44
CA ARG A 87 -5.42 1.51 4.25
C ARG A 87 -5.88 0.28 3.48
N LYS A 88 -6.35 0.46 2.24
CA LYS A 88 -6.77 -0.65 1.36
C LYS A 88 -5.62 -1.54 0.93
N GLY A 89 -4.42 -0.96 0.80
CA GLY A 89 -3.19 -1.65 0.46
C GLY A 89 -2.48 -2.31 1.64
N HIS A 90 -3.01 -2.19 2.85
CA HIS A 90 -2.34 -2.65 4.08
C HIS A 90 -0.90 -2.11 4.18
N VAL A 91 -0.76 -0.79 4.02
CA VAL A 91 0.52 -0.08 4.06
C VAL A 91 0.69 0.63 5.40
N PRO A 92 1.82 0.46 6.11
CA PRO A 92 2.02 1.08 7.40
C PRO A 92 2.31 2.57 7.26
N ILE A 93 1.43 3.42 7.80
CA ILE A 93 1.61 4.89 7.86
C ILE A 93 1.25 5.38 9.26
N ILE A 94 2.04 6.32 9.77
CA ILE A 94 1.78 7.04 11.00
C ILE A 94 1.46 8.49 10.64
N ASN A 95 0.18 8.87 10.66
CA ASN A 95 -0.20 10.26 10.48
C ASN A 95 -0.08 11.02 11.80
N ILE A 96 0.66 12.11 11.78
CA ILE A 96 0.70 13.10 12.85
C ILE A 96 -0.06 14.30 12.32
N VAL A 97 -1.17 14.62 12.97
CA VAL A 97 -2.07 15.71 12.56
C VAL A 97 -2.03 16.77 13.64
N GLY A 98 -1.54 17.95 13.32
CA GLY A 98 -1.61 19.07 14.25
C GLY A 98 -3.04 19.46 14.59
N ASP A 99 -3.21 20.09 15.74
CA ASP A 99 -4.49 20.68 16.14
C ASP A 99 -4.26 21.99 16.87
N HIS A 100 -5.33 22.75 17.08
CA HIS A 100 -5.31 23.90 17.97
C HIS A 100 -4.91 23.50 19.38
N ALA A 101 -4.39 24.45 20.16
CA ALA A 101 -4.19 24.25 21.59
C ALA A 101 -5.50 23.84 22.25
N THR A 102 -5.46 22.90 23.20
CA THR A 102 -6.65 22.30 23.81
C THR A 102 -7.62 23.35 24.38
N TYR A 103 -7.07 24.41 25.02
CA TYR A 103 -7.86 25.54 25.56
C TYR A 103 -8.44 26.46 24.48
N HIS A 104 -8.02 26.33 23.21
CA HIS A 104 -8.48 27.17 22.11
C HIS A 104 -9.63 26.55 21.30
N LEU A 105 -9.85 25.25 21.43
CA LEU A 105 -10.87 24.51 20.68
C LEU A 105 -12.30 25.04 20.95
N GLU A 106 -12.57 25.52 22.16
CA GLU A 106 -13.89 26.05 22.54
C GLU A 106 -14.31 27.30 21.73
N TYR A 107 -13.37 28.00 21.09
CA TYR A 107 -13.63 29.23 20.35
C TYR A 107 -13.95 28.97 18.86
N ASP A 108 -13.98 27.73 18.41
CA ASP A 108 -14.30 27.33 17.02
C ASP A 108 -13.54 28.18 15.98
N ALA A 109 -12.22 28.27 16.15
CA ALA A 109 -11.35 29.02 15.25
C ALA A 109 -11.46 28.49 13.81
N PRO A 110 -11.10 29.29 12.77
CA PRO A 110 -11.38 28.95 11.37
C PRO A 110 -10.91 27.59 10.88
N LEU A 111 -9.91 26.98 11.51
CA LEU A 111 -9.39 25.64 11.15
C LEU A 111 -9.83 24.55 12.12
N THR A 112 -10.64 24.86 13.13
CA THR A 112 -11.20 23.85 14.05
C THR A 112 -12.04 22.84 13.25
N SER A 113 -11.84 21.57 13.51
CA SER A 113 -12.56 20.47 12.83
C SER A 113 -12.58 19.22 13.69
N ASP A 114 -13.52 18.34 13.44
CA ASP A 114 -13.56 16.99 14.03
C ASP A 114 -12.50 16.10 13.37
N ILE A 115 -11.24 16.23 13.80
CA ILE A 115 -10.11 15.51 13.23
C ILE A 115 -10.24 14.01 13.47
N GLU A 116 -10.72 13.59 14.64
CA GLU A 116 -10.93 12.15 14.93
C GLU A 116 -12.00 11.55 14.02
N GLY A 117 -13.12 12.27 13.81
CA GLY A 117 -14.18 11.86 12.89
C GLY A 117 -13.71 11.77 11.45
N ILE A 118 -12.81 12.66 11.01
CA ILE A 118 -12.19 12.60 9.68
C ILE A 118 -11.21 11.42 9.57
N ALA A 119 -10.42 11.16 10.61
CA ALA A 119 -9.40 10.10 10.62
C ALA A 119 -9.97 8.68 10.73
N ALA A 120 -11.05 8.50 11.49
CA ALA A 120 -11.59 7.19 11.87
C ALA A 120 -11.87 6.25 10.67
N PRO A 121 -12.47 6.67 9.54
CA PRO A 121 -12.76 5.78 8.43
C PRO A 121 -11.51 5.31 7.66
N VAL A 122 -10.39 6.01 7.78
CA VAL A 122 -9.14 5.71 7.05
C VAL A 122 -8.00 5.22 7.94
N SER A 123 -8.19 5.18 9.26
CA SER A 123 -7.20 4.73 10.23
C SER A 123 -7.69 3.49 10.98
N HIS A 124 -6.77 2.67 11.48
CA HIS A 124 -7.06 1.52 12.33
C HIS A 124 -6.97 1.90 13.82
N TRP A 125 -6.22 2.95 14.10
CA TRP A 125 -6.07 3.52 15.43
C TRP A 125 -6.03 5.05 15.29
N VAL A 126 -6.79 5.74 16.13
CA VAL A 126 -6.84 7.21 16.21
C VAL A 126 -6.74 7.57 17.69
N HIS A 127 -5.94 8.57 18.01
CA HIS A 127 -5.79 9.07 19.36
C HIS A 127 -5.44 10.55 19.35
N THR A 128 -6.10 11.32 20.19
CA THR A 128 -5.74 12.73 20.46
C THR A 128 -4.96 12.81 21.75
N ALA A 129 -3.73 13.31 21.67
CA ALA A 129 -2.92 13.56 22.85
C ALA A 129 -3.50 14.73 23.65
N THR A 130 -3.55 14.59 24.97
CA THR A 130 -4.11 15.63 25.87
C THR A 130 -3.11 16.19 26.86
N ASP A 131 -1.95 15.55 27.00
CA ASP A 131 -0.91 15.92 27.95
C ASP A 131 0.49 15.75 27.32
N PRO A 132 1.37 16.76 27.45
CA PRO A 132 2.77 16.64 27.01
C PRO A 132 3.52 15.44 27.62
N GLU A 133 3.17 15.02 28.83
CA GLU A 133 3.81 13.88 29.49
C GLU A 133 3.45 12.52 28.91
N ASP A 134 2.31 12.41 28.23
CA ASP A 134 1.81 11.15 27.67
C ASP A 134 2.10 11.01 26.15
N ILE A 135 2.55 12.09 25.50
CA ILE A 135 2.74 12.10 24.04
C ILE A 135 3.72 11.03 23.54
N ALA A 136 4.77 10.77 24.31
CA ALA A 136 5.76 9.74 23.96
C ALA A 136 5.17 8.33 24.00
N ALA A 137 4.30 8.03 24.97
CA ALA A 137 3.59 6.76 25.05
C ALA A 137 2.58 6.62 23.89
N ALA A 138 1.88 7.69 23.54
CA ALA A 138 0.98 7.72 22.40
C ALA A 138 1.74 7.51 21.08
N ALA A 139 2.93 8.11 20.91
CA ALA A 139 3.79 7.89 19.76
C ALA A 139 4.26 6.44 19.65
N ALA A 140 4.67 5.83 20.76
CA ALA A 140 5.04 4.41 20.79
C ALA A 140 3.86 3.51 20.41
N THR A 141 2.65 3.82 20.89
CA THR A 141 1.43 3.10 20.51
C THR A 141 1.13 3.26 19.00
N ALA A 142 1.30 4.48 18.46
CA ALA A 142 1.10 4.73 17.03
C ALA A 142 2.05 3.88 16.17
N VAL A 143 3.33 3.75 16.56
CA VAL A 143 4.29 2.86 15.89
C VAL A 143 3.87 1.40 15.98
N HIS A 144 3.47 0.95 17.18
CA HIS A 144 3.01 -0.43 17.39
C HIS A 144 1.82 -0.78 16.49
N GLU A 145 0.81 0.08 16.45
CA GLU A 145 -0.41 -0.12 15.66
C GLU A 145 -0.15 -0.03 14.16
N ALA A 146 0.71 0.88 13.69
CA ALA A 146 1.08 0.97 12.28
C ALA A 146 1.91 -0.23 11.81
N GLY A 147 2.78 -0.77 12.69
CA GLY A 147 3.76 -1.79 12.34
C GLY A 147 3.19 -3.10 11.80
N SER A 148 1.88 -3.32 11.93
CA SER A 148 1.18 -4.51 11.42
C SER A 148 0.48 -4.25 10.08
N ASN A 149 1.10 -3.49 9.17
CA ASN A 149 0.53 -3.13 7.88
C ASN A 149 -0.75 -2.28 8.01
N ARG A 150 -0.78 -1.36 8.97
CA ARG A 150 -1.94 -0.56 9.31
C ARG A 150 -1.63 0.94 9.24
N VAL A 151 -2.69 1.73 9.16
CA VAL A 151 -2.63 3.19 9.29
C VAL A 151 -2.97 3.56 10.73
N SER A 152 -2.11 4.32 11.39
CA SER A 152 -2.38 4.96 12.68
C SER A 152 -2.41 6.48 12.52
N THR A 153 -3.24 7.17 13.31
CA THR A 153 -3.33 8.63 13.33
C THR A 153 -3.24 9.13 14.76
N LEU A 154 -2.25 9.99 15.01
CA LEU A 154 -2.03 10.68 16.27
C LEU A 154 -2.32 12.17 16.06
N VAL A 155 -3.32 12.68 16.76
CA VAL A 155 -3.64 14.12 16.78
C VAL A 155 -2.78 14.79 17.83
N LEU A 156 -2.08 15.85 17.42
CA LEU A 156 -1.10 16.57 18.23
C LEU A 156 -1.54 18.03 18.44
N PRO A 157 -2.25 18.34 19.55
CA PRO A 157 -2.55 19.72 19.90
C PRO A 157 -1.29 20.56 20.11
N ALA A 158 -1.37 21.84 19.74
CA ALA A 158 -0.22 22.74 19.76
C ALA A 158 0.38 22.90 21.18
N ASP A 159 -0.45 22.99 22.22
CA ASP A 159 0.00 23.08 23.62
C ASP A 159 0.66 21.78 24.13
N VAL A 160 0.22 20.62 23.67
CA VAL A 160 0.91 19.35 23.93
C VAL A 160 2.28 19.34 23.25
N SER A 161 2.36 19.91 22.05
CA SER A 161 3.61 19.98 21.27
C SER A 161 4.68 20.84 21.96
N TRP A 162 4.32 22.05 22.45
CA TRP A 162 5.27 22.95 23.12
C TRP A 162 5.41 22.74 24.62
N GLY A 163 4.48 22.02 25.25
CA GLY A 163 4.49 21.76 26.68
C GLY A 163 5.71 20.96 27.13
N GLU A 164 6.16 21.20 28.37
CA GLU A 164 7.27 20.43 28.92
C GLU A 164 6.91 18.98 29.19
N ASN A 165 7.76 18.07 28.73
CA ASN A 165 7.68 16.64 29.06
C ASN A 165 8.88 16.22 29.92
N PRO A 166 8.75 16.20 31.25
CA PRO A 166 9.80 15.74 32.12
C PRO A 166 10.08 14.25 32.07
N ARG A 167 9.13 13.45 31.56
CA ARG A 167 9.29 11.98 31.38
C ARG A 167 10.24 11.65 30.25
N GLY A 168 10.34 12.54 29.23
CA GLY A 168 11.16 12.33 28.05
C GLY A 168 10.54 11.30 27.08
N PRO A 169 11.36 10.73 26.16
CA PRO A 169 10.89 9.77 25.18
C PRO A 169 10.52 8.42 25.81
N SER A 170 9.60 7.71 25.18
CA SER A 170 9.31 6.31 25.53
C SER A 170 10.43 5.38 25.09
N ALA A 171 10.52 4.21 25.74
CA ALA A 171 11.38 3.14 25.27
C ALA A 171 11.00 2.74 23.83
N PRO A 172 11.99 2.33 23.01
CA PRO A 172 11.72 1.84 21.65
C PRO A 172 10.66 0.76 21.65
N THR A 173 9.67 0.90 20.78
CA THR A 173 8.62 -0.09 20.62
C THR A 173 8.83 -0.91 19.36
N GLN A 174 8.42 -2.18 19.41
CA GLN A 174 8.44 -3.05 18.25
C GLN A 174 7.08 -3.00 17.54
N PRO A 175 7.08 -3.11 16.21
CA PRO A 175 5.86 -3.34 15.46
C PRO A 175 5.11 -4.55 16.03
N ARG A 176 3.78 -4.49 16.03
CA ARG A 176 2.94 -5.62 16.41
C ARG A 176 3.27 -6.83 15.54
N GLU A 177 3.51 -7.98 16.15
CA GLU A 177 3.67 -9.23 15.40
C GLU A 177 2.34 -9.68 14.80
N LEU A 178 2.40 -10.15 13.54
CA LEU A 178 1.23 -10.73 12.91
C LEU A 178 0.96 -12.13 13.49
N PRO A 179 -0.27 -12.42 13.92
CA PRO A 179 -0.62 -13.72 14.46
C PRO A 179 -0.45 -14.82 13.43
N LEU A 180 -0.17 -16.03 13.89
CA LEU A 180 -0.16 -17.23 13.07
C LEU A 180 -1.60 -17.62 12.71
N VAL A 181 -1.74 -18.32 11.60
CA VAL A 181 -3.04 -18.86 11.17
C VAL A 181 -3.44 -20.08 12.00
N ASP A 182 -4.76 -20.29 12.12
CA ASP A 182 -5.29 -21.48 12.78
C ASP A 182 -4.89 -22.76 12.00
N PRO A 183 -4.30 -23.76 12.66
CA PRO A 183 -3.94 -25.04 12.02
C PRO A 183 -5.10 -25.72 11.28
N VAL A 184 -6.34 -25.55 11.73
CA VAL A 184 -7.52 -26.10 11.06
C VAL A 184 -7.65 -25.57 9.64
N ARG A 185 -7.39 -24.27 9.44
CA ARG A 185 -7.42 -23.65 8.09
C ARG A 185 -6.33 -24.18 7.17
N LEU A 186 -5.17 -24.56 7.72
CA LEU A 186 -4.11 -25.21 6.95
C LEU A 186 -4.54 -26.58 6.42
N GLU A 187 -5.17 -27.41 7.30
CA GLU A 187 -5.70 -28.71 6.91
C GLU A 187 -6.84 -28.60 5.88
N GLU A 188 -7.70 -27.58 6.02
CA GLU A 188 -8.76 -27.28 5.04
C GLU A 188 -8.16 -26.87 3.69
N ALA A 189 -7.09 -26.07 3.69
CA ALA A 189 -6.39 -25.67 2.47
C ALA A 189 -5.73 -26.87 1.78
N VAL A 190 -5.11 -27.81 2.51
CA VAL A 190 -4.58 -29.06 1.94
C VAL A 190 -5.69 -29.82 1.21
N ARG A 191 -6.86 -30.01 1.86
CA ARG A 191 -8.00 -30.70 1.22
C ARG A 191 -8.55 -29.94 -0.01
N ALA A 192 -8.61 -28.61 0.07
CA ALA A 192 -9.05 -27.80 -1.08
C ALA A 192 -8.09 -27.90 -2.27
N LEU A 193 -6.80 -28.04 -2.03
CA LEU A 193 -5.78 -28.20 -3.07
C LEU A 193 -5.86 -29.54 -3.83
N ASP A 194 -6.54 -30.55 -3.28
CA ASP A 194 -6.79 -31.83 -3.96
C ASP A 194 -7.67 -31.66 -5.22
N ALA A 195 -8.35 -30.53 -5.38
CA ALA A 195 -9.09 -30.18 -6.62
C ALA A 195 -8.16 -29.92 -7.83
N GLY A 196 -6.86 -29.82 -7.61
CA GLY A 196 -5.85 -29.61 -8.66
C GLY A 196 -6.10 -28.34 -9.47
N PRO A 197 -6.25 -28.41 -10.80
CA PRO A 197 -6.44 -27.21 -11.65
C PRO A 197 -7.72 -26.42 -11.36
N ARG A 198 -8.68 -27.03 -10.65
CA ARG A 198 -9.91 -26.34 -10.22
C ARG A 198 -9.76 -25.66 -8.84
N ALA A 199 -8.57 -25.75 -8.23
CA ALA A 199 -8.18 -24.92 -7.10
C ALA A 199 -7.37 -23.71 -7.56
N MET A 200 -7.59 -22.57 -6.91
CA MET A 200 -6.83 -21.34 -7.14
C MET A 200 -6.35 -20.75 -5.84
N ILE A 201 -5.07 -20.39 -5.77
CA ILE A 201 -4.51 -19.60 -4.68
C ILE A 201 -4.52 -18.15 -5.11
N LEU A 202 -5.28 -17.30 -4.40
CA LEU A 202 -5.37 -15.85 -4.65
C LEU A 202 -4.54 -15.10 -3.60
N MET A 203 -3.47 -14.47 -4.08
CA MET A 203 -2.52 -13.71 -3.26
C MET A 203 -2.86 -12.22 -3.24
N GLY A 204 -2.81 -11.59 -2.09
CA GLY A 204 -3.06 -10.15 -1.97
C GLY A 204 -2.96 -9.64 -0.54
N GLY A 205 -3.67 -8.54 -0.25
CA GLY A 205 -3.78 -7.95 1.08
C GLY A 205 -2.44 -7.45 1.64
N GLY A 206 -1.66 -6.75 0.83
CA GLY A 206 -0.36 -6.21 1.17
C GLY A 206 0.77 -6.68 0.24
N VAL A 207 2.01 -6.53 0.69
CA VAL A 207 3.20 -6.88 -0.12
C VAL A 207 3.29 -8.39 -0.35
N VAL A 208 3.47 -8.79 -1.60
CA VAL A 208 3.80 -10.15 -2.02
C VAL A 208 5.28 -10.18 -2.39
N THR A 209 6.11 -10.67 -1.46
CA THR A 209 7.56 -10.75 -1.64
C THR A 209 7.96 -11.86 -2.60
N ALA A 210 9.22 -11.85 -3.06
CA ALA A 210 9.77 -12.93 -3.89
C ALA A 210 9.70 -14.29 -3.17
N GLU A 211 9.95 -14.32 -1.85
CA GLU A 211 9.85 -15.52 -1.03
C GLU A 211 8.43 -16.06 -0.98
N MET A 212 7.43 -15.18 -0.71
CA MET A 212 6.02 -15.57 -0.71
C MET A 212 5.57 -16.10 -2.07
N GLY A 213 6.04 -15.45 -3.16
CA GLY A 213 5.77 -15.90 -4.52
C GLY A 213 6.37 -17.27 -4.80
N ASP A 214 7.60 -17.54 -4.35
CA ASP A 214 8.22 -18.86 -4.48
C ASP A 214 7.46 -19.94 -3.71
N LEU A 215 7.13 -19.68 -2.45
CA LEU A 215 6.36 -20.62 -1.61
C LEU A 215 5.01 -20.97 -2.25
N ALA A 216 4.23 -19.95 -2.66
CA ALA A 216 2.95 -20.17 -3.31
C ALA A 216 3.09 -20.85 -4.68
N GLY A 217 4.14 -20.50 -5.44
CA GLY A 217 4.47 -21.15 -6.71
C GLY A 217 4.83 -22.63 -6.57
N ARG A 218 5.56 -23.00 -5.51
CA ARG A 218 5.87 -24.40 -5.17
C ARG A 218 4.61 -25.17 -4.77
N ILE A 219 3.74 -24.57 -3.96
CA ILE A 219 2.44 -25.16 -3.60
C ILE A 219 1.62 -25.40 -4.88
N ALA A 220 1.48 -24.40 -5.73
CA ALA A 220 0.75 -24.50 -6.98
C ALA A 220 1.33 -25.59 -7.92
N ALA A 221 2.66 -25.65 -8.08
CA ALA A 221 3.32 -26.66 -8.90
C ALA A 221 3.14 -28.10 -8.33
N SER A 222 3.10 -28.25 -7.01
CA SER A 222 2.95 -29.54 -6.34
C SER A 222 1.54 -30.10 -6.41
N THR A 223 0.53 -29.23 -6.47
CA THR A 223 -0.89 -29.59 -6.42
C THR A 223 -1.60 -29.47 -7.77
N GLY A 224 -1.00 -28.75 -8.71
CA GLY A 224 -1.62 -28.38 -9.98
C GLY A 224 -2.59 -27.19 -9.85
N ALA A 225 -2.73 -26.57 -8.68
CA ALA A 225 -3.57 -25.39 -8.48
C ALA A 225 -3.08 -24.19 -9.29
N ARG A 226 -4.01 -23.31 -9.67
CA ARG A 226 -3.68 -22.02 -10.29
C ARG A 226 -3.16 -21.05 -9.22
N LEU A 227 -2.24 -20.17 -9.61
CA LEU A 227 -1.71 -19.11 -8.74
C LEU A 227 -2.03 -17.75 -9.33
N CYS A 228 -2.73 -16.93 -8.58
CA CYS A 228 -3.26 -15.64 -9.02
C CYS A 228 -2.97 -14.53 -8.02
N LEU A 229 -2.79 -13.31 -8.53
CA LEU A 229 -2.75 -12.06 -7.75
C LEU A 229 -4.13 -11.40 -7.77
N GLU A 230 -4.44 -10.68 -6.71
CA GLU A 230 -5.57 -9.74 -6.75
C GLU A 230 -5.39 -8.69 -7.85
N THR A 231 -6.47 -8.03 -8.25
CA THR A 231 -6.48 -7.07 -9.38
C THR A 231 -5.48 -5.93 -9.19
N PHE A 232 -5.35 -5.41 -7.95
CA PHE A 232 -4.49 -4.28 -7.60
C PHE A 232 -3.54 -4.64 -6.46
N PRO A 233 -2.46 -5.41 -6.74
CA PRO A 233 -1.53 -5.81 -5.69
C PRO A 233 -0.78 -4.60 -5.12
N THR A 234 -0.67 -4.53 -3.80
CA THR A 234 0.05 -3.44 -3.10
C THR A 234 1.48 -3.30 -3.61
N ARG A 235 2.21 -4.41 -3.61
CA ARG A 235 3.52 -4.58 -4.22
C ARG A 235 3.71 -6.06 -4.51
N VAL A 236 4.21 -6.38 -5.69
CA VAL A 236 4.58 -7.74 -6.05
C VAL A 236 5.97 -7.78 -6.69
N ALA A 237 6.81 -8.70 -6.22
CA ALA A 237 8.08 -9.01 -6.86
C ALA A 237 7.83 -9.93 -8.06
N ARG A 238 8.13 -9.46 -9.27
CA ARG A 238 7.84 -10.16 -10.53
C ARG A 238 8.96 -10.05 -11.57
N GLY A 239 8.75 -10.60 -12.75
CA GLY A 239 9.74 -10.65 -13.82
C GLY A 239 10.47 -11.99 -13.89
N ALA A 240 11.52 -12.05 -14.67
CA ALA A 240 12.33 -13.28 -14.87
C ALA A 240 12.84 -13.85 -13.54
N GLY A 241 12.79 -15.16 -13.40
CA GLY A 241 13.17 -15.88 -12.19
C GLY A 241 12.16 -15.76 -11.04
N ARG A 242 10.99 -15.16 -11.24
CA ARG A 242 9.90 -15.08 -10.28
C ARG A 242 8.78 -16.03 -10.65
N ALA A 243 8.02 -16.47 -9.63
CA ALA A 243 6.93 -17.42 -9.84
C ALA A 243 5.91 -16.88 -10.85
N VAL A 244 5.43 -17.76 -11.72
CA VAL A 244 4.36 -17.44 -12.66
C VAL A 244 3.06 -17.27 -11.90
N MET A 245 2.51 -16.06 -11.96
CA MET A 245 1.24 -15.70 -11.34
C MET A 245 0.33 -15.03 -12.36
N GLU A 246 -0.91 -15.48 -12.42
CA GLU A 246 -1.96 -14.77 -13.14
C GLU A 246 -2.35 -13.50 -12.37
N ARG A 247 -3.16 -12.65 -12.95
CA ARG A 247 -3.74 -11.48 -12.27
C ARG A 247 -5.24 -11.48 -12.51
N LEU A 248 -6.02 -11.33 -11.46
CA LEU A 248 -7.47 -11.23 -11.55
C LEU A 248 -7.86 -10.04 -12.44
N PRO A 249 -8.69 -10.25 -13.49
CA PRO A 249 -9.11 -9.17 -14.36
C PRO A 249 -9.90 -8.09 -13.62
N TYR A 250 -9.80 -6.84 -14.13
CA TYR A 250 -10.52 -5.70 -13.55
C TYR A 250 -12.01 -5.68 -13.91
N LEU A 251 -12.33 -5.98 -15.18
CA LEU A 251 -13.71 -5.98 -15.65
C LEU A 251 -14.46 -7.20 -15.09
N ALA A 252 -15.63 -6.97 -14.51
CA ALA A 252 -16.37 -7.99 -13.80
C ALA A 252 -16.70 -9.20 -14.70
N GLU A 253 -17.11 -8.98 -15.94
CA GLU A 253 -17.43 -10.04 -16.90
C GLU A 253 -16.23 -10.93 -17.19
N GLN A 254 -15.05 -10.32 -17.36
CA GLN A 254 -13.80 -11.05 -17.58
C GLN A 254 -13.37 -11.82 -16.32
N ALA A 255 -13.57 -11.23 -15.14
CA ALA A 255 -13.24 -11.89 -13.87
C ALA A 255 -14.17 -13.07 -13.58
N ILE A 256 -15.46 -12.96 -13.91
CA ILE A 256 -16.43 -14.07 -13.82
C ILE A 256 -16.02 -15.22 -14.74
N GLU A 257 -15.70 -14.92 -16.02
CA GLU A 257 -15.22 -15.92 -16.95
C GLU A 257 -13.90 -16.56 -16.48
N PHE A 258 -12.97 -15.76 -15.96
CA PHE A 258 -11.68 -16.19 -15.44
C PHE A 258 -11.81 -17.14 -14.23
N LEU A 259 -12.85 -16.98 -13.41
CA LEU A 259 -13.11 -17.77 -12.20
C LEU A 259 -14.14 -18.90 -12.45
N ALA A 260 -14.72 -19.02 -13.65
CA ALA A 260 -15.84 -19.92 -13.91
C ALA A 260 -15.55 -21.41 -13.65
N ASP A 261 -14.32 -21.84 -13.82
CA ASP A 261 -13.83 -23.21 -13.61
C ASP A 261 -13.18 -23.45 -12.24
N VAL A 262 -13.22 -22.46 -11.33
CA VAL A 262 -12.65 -22.55 -10.00
C VAL A 262 -13.67 -23.08 -9.01
N ASP A 263 -13.41 -24.26 -8.44
CA ASP A 263 -14.24 -24.87 -7.39
C ASP A 263 -13.77 -24.52 -5.99
N GLN A 264 -12.45 -24.29 -5.82
CA GLN A 264 -11.81 -24.01 -4.53
C GLN A 264 -10.96 -22.75 -4.67
N LEU A 265 -11.38 -21.67 -4.05
CA LEU A 265 -10.64 -20.40 -4.02
C LEU A 265 -10.02 -20.19 -2.64
N ILE A 266 -8.68 -20.28 -2.59
CA ILE A 266 -7.91 -20.18 -1.36
C ILE A 266 -7.31 -18.77 -1.27
N LEU A 267 -7.78 -17.98 -0.30
CA LEU A 267 -7.36 -16.60 -0.11
C LEU A 267 -6.15 -16.52 0.82
N VAL A 268 -5.07 -15.87 0.35
CA VAL A 268 -3.85 -15.60 1.12
C VAL A 268 -3.65 -14.09 1.18
N GLY A 269 -4.25 -13.47 2.18
CA GLY A 269 -4.31 -12.01 2.36
C GLY A 269 -5.35 -11.32 1.50
N ALA A 270 -5.64 -11.82 0.32
CA ALA A 270 -6.66 -11.27 -0.56
C ALA A 270 -8.07 -11.37 0.05
N ALA A 271 -8.92 -10.42 -0.28
CA ALA A 271 -10.35 -10.50 0.00
C ALA A 271 -11.08 -11.33 -1.07
N THR A 272 -12.29 -11.78 -0.76
CA THR A 272 -13.18 -12.39 -1.76
C THR A 272 -13.33 -11.45 -2.96
N PRO A 273 -13.15 -11.94 -4.21
CA PRO A 273 -13.28 -11.12 -5.40
C PRO A 273 -14.68 -10.53 -5.53
N VAL A 274 -14.75 -9.20 -5.66
CA VAL A 274 -16.00 -8.46 -5.86
C VAL A 274 -15.89 -7.52 -7.06
N SER A 275 -17.01 -7.20 -7.69
CA SER A 275 -17.07 -6.16 -8.71
C SER A 275 -16.59 -4.82 -8.16
N PHE A 276 -15.79 -4.08 -8.92
CA PHE A 276 -15.33 -2.77 -8.50
C PHE A 276 -16.50 -1.79 -8.33
N PHE A 277 -17.45 -1.86 -9.26
CA PHE A 277 -18.72 -1.15 -9.18
C PHE A 277 -19.88 -2.13 -9.39
N ALA A 278 -21.02 -1.81 -8.79
CA ALA A 278 -22.26 -2.55 -9.05
C ALA A 278 -22.86 -2.13 -10.40
N TYR A 279 -23.20 -3.12 -11.23
CA TYR A 279 -23.89 -2.91 -12.51
C TYR A 279 -25.16 -3.76 -12.57
N PRO A 280 -26.23 -3.29 -13.25
CA PRO A 280 -27.44 -4.08 -13.44
C PRO A 280 -27.13 -5.41 -14.14
N GLY A 281 -27.56 -6.52 -13.53
CA GLY A 281 -27.38 -7.87 -14.10
C GLY A 281 -25.97 -8.48 -13.91
N VAL A 282 -25.04 -7.78 -13.24
CA VAL A 282 -23.72 -8.29 -12.88
C VAL A 282 -23.69 -8.60 -11.40
N PRO A 283 -23.27 -9.80 -10.95
CA PRO A 283 -23.18 -10.14 -9.55
C PRO A 283 -22.07 -9.33 -8.85
N SER A 284 -22.29 -9.01 -7.56
CA SER A 284 -21.28 -8.33 -6.75
C SER A 284 -20.11 -9.24 -6.39
N VAL A 285 -20.35 -10.52 -6.13
CA VAL A 285 -19.32 -11.54 -5.91
C VAL A 285 -19.00 -12.18 -7.25
N LEU A 286 -17.70 -12.29 -7.57
CA LEU A 286 -17.26 -12.70 -8.91
C LEU A 286 -16.96 -14.21 -9.03
N SER A 287 -16.78 -14.91 -7.90
CA SER A 287 -16.71 -16.38 -7.91
C SER A 287 -18.10 -17.00 -8.12
N ALA A 288 -18.14 -18.17 -8.75
CA ALA A 288 -19.39 -18.90 -8.94
C ALA A 288 -20.02 -19.30 -7.59
N ASP A 289 -21.35 -19.39 -7.53
CA ASP A 289 -22.08 -19.72 -6.28
C ASP A 289 -21.64 -21.05 -5.64
N GLN A 290 -21.24 -22.03 -6.46
CA GLN A 290 -20.75 -23.33 -6.02
C GLN A 290 -19.26 -23.31 -5.64
N CYS A 291 -18.53 -22.23 -5.87
CA CYS A 291 -17.12 -22.12 -5.51
C CYS A 291 -16.97 -22.02 -3.98
N ASN A 292 -16.22 -22.94 -3.41
CA ASN A 292 -15.85 -22.86 -2.00
C ASN A 292 -14.72 -21.85 -1.80
N VAL A 293 -14.99 -20.78 -1.06
CA VAL A 293 -14.02 -19.73 -0.75
C VAL A 293 -13.46 -19.95 0.65
N LEU A 294 -12.18 -20.27 0.71
CA LEU A 294 -11.46 -20.53 1.96
C LEU A 294 -10.45 -19.42 2.24
N THR A 295 -10.55 -18.75 3.38
CA THR A 295 -9.51 -17.81 3.84
C THR A 295 -8.44 -18.57 4.61
N LEU A 296 -7.31 -18.88 3.97
CA LEU A 296 -6.17 -19.47 4.63
C LEU A 296 -5.51 -18.48 5.59
N ALA A 297 -5.25 -17.27 5.11
CA ALA A 297 -4.71 -16.19 5.92
C ALA A 297 -5.34 -14.86 5.53
N THR A 298 -5.68 -14.03 6.50
CA THR A 298 -6.09 -12.64 6.28
C THR A 298 -4.87 -11.74 6.08
N ALA A 299 -5.08 -10.49 5.67
CA ALA A 299 -4.02 -9.49 5.58
C ALA A 299 -3.39 -9.14 6.95
N ASP A 300 -4.14 -9.33 8.03
CA ASP A 300 -3.71 -9.08 9.42
C ASP A 300 -3.03 -10.31 10.07
N GLU A 301 -2.76 -11.37 9.31
CA GLU A 301 -2.09 -12.60 9.76
C GLU A 301 -0.77 -12.85 9.01
N ASN A 302 0.08 -13.70 9.57
CA ASN A 302 1.39 -14.02 8.99
C ASN A 302 1.26 -14.94 7.76
N ARG A 303 1.00 -14.33 6.59
CA ARG A 303 0.83 -14.99 5.29
C ARG A 303 2.05 -15.82 4.87
N ALA A 304 3.26 -15.33 5.16
CA ALA A 304 4.48 -16.04 4.82
C ALA A 304 4.64 -17.32 5.63
N SER A 305 4.34 -17.28 6.94
CA SER A 305 4.29 -18.48 7.78
C SER A 305 3.23 -19.45 7.31
N ALA A 306 2.01 -18.96 7.01
CA ALA A 306 0.94 -19.82 6.49
C ALA A 306 1.33 -20.59 5.23
N LEU A 307 2.02 -19.94 4.28
CA LEU A 307 2.53 -20.60 3.07
C LEU A 307 3.63 -21.62 3.38
N LYS A 308 4.55 -21.32 4.32
CA LYS A 308 5.59 -22.27 4.77
C LYS A 308 4.98 -23.51 5.41
N ASP A 309 4.02 -23.30 6.32
CA ASP A 309 3.37 -24.39 7.04
C ASP A 309 2.52 -25.25 6.09
N LEU A 310 1.80 -24.62 5.15
CA LEU A 310 1.05 -25.33 4.12
C LEU A 310 1.98 -26.17 3.24
N LEU A 311 3.12 -25.62 2.81
CA LEU A 311 4.11 -26.35 2.02
C LEU A 311 4.71 -27.55 2.79
N LEU A 312 4.93 -27.39 4.09
CA LEU A 312 5.39 -28.49 4.96
C LEU A 312 4.35 -29.61 5.06
N LEU A 313 3.07 -29.29 5.15
CA LEU A 313 1.98 -30.28 5.18
C LEU A 313 1.84 -31.07 3.88
N LEU A 314 2.25 -30.50 2.73
CA LEU A 314 2.29 -31.23 1.45
C LEU A 314 3.43 -32.26 1.37
N GLY A 315 4.43 -32.18 2.26
CA GLY A 315 5.48 -33.17 2.44
C GLY A 315 6.38 -33.36 1.22
N ASP A 316 6.79 -34.60 0.95
CA ASP A 316 7.75 -34.96 -0.11
C ASP A 316 7.24 -34.76 -1.55
N LYS A 317 5.98 -34.35 -1.73
CA LYS A 317 5.39 -34.06 -3.03
C LYS A 317 5.73 -32.66 -3.56
N THR A 318 6.60 -31.90 -2.87
CA THR A 318 6.88 -30.52 -3.24
C THR A 318 7.71 -30.42 -4.52
N ALA A 319 7.19 -29.69 -5.49
CA ALA A 319 7.84 -29.32 -6.74
C ALA A 319 8.48 -27.94 -6.65
N ASN A 320 9.40 -27.63 -7.56
CA ASN A 320 9.90 -26.27 -7.72
C ASN A 320 8.82 -25.38 -8.35
N ALA A 321 8.80 -24.11 -7.96
CA ALA A 321 7.91 -23.14 -8.59
C ALA A 321 8.18 -23.02 -10.09
N ARG A 322 7.13 -22.91 -10.89
CA ARG A 322 7.26 -22.45 -12.28
C ARG A 322 7.63 -20.98 -12.26
N VAL A 323 8.71 -20.61 -12.93
CA VAL A 323 9.19 -19.25 -13.00
C VAL A 323 9.16 -18.72 -14.43
N TYR A 324 9.04 -17.41 -14.57
CA TYR A 324 9.22 -16.78 -15.87
C TYR A 324 10.69 -16.90 -16.29
N GLU A 325 10.92 -17.35 -17.52
CA GLU A 325 12.23 -17.31 -18.13
C GLU A 325 12.49 -15.91 -18.66
N GLN A 326 13.74 -15.44 -18.54
CA GLN A 326 14.13 -14.18 -19.13
C GLN A 326 14.20 -14.33 -20.65
N THR A 327 13.48 -13.46 -21.36
CA THR A 327 13.54 -13.39 -22.83
C THR A 327 14.03 -12.03 -23.26
N GLU A 328 14.78 -12.00 -24.37
CA GLU A 328 15.07 -10.72 -25.03
C GLU A 328 13.77 -10.18 -25.65
N ILE A 329 13.36 -9.02 -25.18
CA ILE A 329 12.16 -8.35 -25.67
C ILE A 329 12.61 -7.32 -26.71
N PRO A 330 12.31 -7.51 -28.00
CA PRO A 330 12.73 -6.59 -29.04
C PRO A 330 12.07 -5.22 -28.85
N LEU A 331 12.86 -4.15 -29.04
CA LEU A 331 12.31 -2.81 -29.01
C LEU A 331 11.36 -2.59 -30.18
N PRO A 332 10.21 -1.97 -29.94
CA PRO A 332 9.23 -1.70 -30.98
C PRO A 332 9.75 -0.62 -31.95
N SER A 333 9.24 -0.63 -33.15
CA SER A 333 9.47 0.40 -34.16
C SER A 333 8.13 0.88 -34.73
N GLY A 334 8.09 2.07 -35.29
CA GLY A 334 6.90 2.65 -35.88
C GLY A 334 6.15 3.59 -34.93
N GLU A 335 4.81 3.59 -35.02
CA GLU A 335 3.96 4.53 -34.28
C GLU A 335 3.91 4.21 -32.78
N LEU A 336 3.93 5.27 -31.96
CA LEU A 336 3.77 5.16 -30.51
C LEU A 336 2.29 4.94 -30.16
N ASN A 337 2.01 3.80 -29.50
CA ASN A 337 0.71 3.46 -28.96
C ASN A 337 0.88 2.67 -27.66
N ALA A 338 -0.22 2.31 -26.96
CA ALA A 338 -0.17 1.59 -25.70
C ALA A 338 0.65 0.29 -25.75
N MET A 339 0.53 -0.46 -26.86
CA MET A 339 1.24 -1.73 -27.02
C MET A 339 2.76 -1.49 -27.25
N SER A 340 3.12 -0.58 -28.16
CA SER A 340 4.53 -0.28 -28.44
C SER A 340 5.22 0.38 -27.23
N LEU A 341 4.52 1.26 -26.48
CA LEU A 341 5.01 1.80 -25.22
C LEU A 341 5.30 0.69 -24.20
N SER A 342 4.35 -0.20 -23.99
CA SER A 342 4.46 -1.31 -23.04
C SER A 342 5.58 -2.30 -23.43
N GLN A 343 5.73 -2.61 -24.72
CA GLN A 343 6.79 -3.45 -25.24
C GLN A 343 8.17 -2.78 -25.06
N GLY A 344 8.26 -1.48 -25.36
CA GLY A 344 9.47 -0.70 -25.14
C GLY A 344 9.90 -0.66 -23.69
N LEU A 345 8.93 -0.44 -22.78
CA LEU A 345 9.20 -0.50 -21.34
C LEU A 345 9.72 -1.88 -20.93
N ALA A 346 9.04 -2.95 -21.38
CA ALA A 346 9.44 -4.32 -21.03
C ALA A 346 10.87 -4.64 -21.49
N GLY A 347 11.28 -4.17 -22.67
CA GLY A 347 12.63 -4.35 -23.21
C GLY A 347 13.70 -3.50 -22.54
N LEU A 348 13.33 -2.34 -21.98
CA LEU A 348 14.28 -1.37 -21.39
C LEU A 348 14.30 -1.40 -19.85
N LEU A 349 13.38 -2.13 -19.21
CA LEU A 349 13.26 -2.16 -17.75
C LEU A 349 14.52 -2.79 -17.14
N PRO A 350 15.32 -2.03 -16.36
CA PRO A 350 16.52 -2.59 -15.74
C PRO A 350 16.15 -3.55 -14.59
N ALA A 351 17.09 -4.45 -14.29
CA ALA A 351 16.93 -5.32 -13.13
C ALA A 351 16.74 -4.49 -11.85
N GLN A 352 15.88 -5.01 -10.96
CA GLN A 352 15.51 -4.35 -9.69
C GLN A 352 14.76 -3.02 -9.86
N ALA A 353 14.25 -2.69 -11.05
CA ALA A 353 13.39 -1.51 -11.20
C ALA A 353 12.15 -1.61 -10.30
N VAL A 354 11.54 -0.46 -10.03
CA VAL A 354 10.24 -0.34 -9.37
C VAL A 354 9.28 0.29 -10.37
N VAL A 355 8.18 -0.37 -10.68
CA VAL A 355 7.13 0.17 -11.53
C VAL A 355 5.94 0.56 -10.65
N VAL A 356 5.54 1.82 -10.72
CA VAL A 356 4.33 2.33 -10.07
C VAL A 356 3.27 2.50 -11.15
N ASP A 357 2.13 1.84 -10.99
CA ASP A 357 1.10 1.72 -12.03
C ASP A 357 -0.18 2.48 -11.65
N GLU A 358 -0.36 3.61 -12.31
CA GLU A 358 -1.60 4.39 -12.38
C GLU A 358 -1.93 4.77 -13.83
N GLY A 359 -1.40 4.01 -14.79
CA GLY A 359 -1.52 4.31 -16.22
C GLY A 359 -2.85 3.94 -16.86
N ALA A 360 -3.82 3.46 -16.07
CA ALA A 360 -5.16 3.09 -16.50
C ALA A 360 -5.15 2.24 -17.80
N THR A 361 -5.92 2.65 -18.82
CA THR A 361 -6.06 1.88 -20.07
C THR A 361 -4.77 1.78 -20.88
N THR A 362 -3.92 2.80 -20.86
CA THR A 362 -2.65 2.80 -21.60
C THR A 362 -1.64 1.81 -21.01
N ALA A 363 -1.70 1.56 -19.70
CA ALA A 363 -0.82 0.62 -19.01
C ALA A 363 -1.35 -0.84 -18.97
N LEU A 364 -2.57 -1.10 -19.39
CA LEU A 364 -3.14 -2.47 -19.36
C LEU A 364 -2.23 -3.53 -19.99
N PRO A 365 -1.62 -3.33 -21.17
CA PRO A 365 -0.72 -4.32 -21.76
C PRO A 365 0.65 -4.41 -21.05
N THR A 366 1.02 -3.43 -20.22
CA THR A 366 2.36 -3.37 -19.61
C THR A 366 2.57 -4.50 -18.59
N PHE A 367 1.56 -4.80 -17.76
CA PHE A 367 1.68 -5.85 -16.76
C PHE A 367 1.98 -7.23 -17.41
N PRO A 368 1.22 -7.73 -18.37
CA PRO A 368 1.55 -9.01 -19.02
C PRO A 368 2.86 -8.96 -19.80
N LEU A 369 3.16 -7.88 -20.53
CA LEU A 369 4.38 -7.78 -21.35
C LEU A 369 5.66 -7.73 -20.52
N THR A 370 5.63 -7.22 -19.30
CA THR A 370 6.79 -7.19 -18.39
C THR A 370 6.99 -8.48 -17.60
N ALA A 371 6.15 -9.51 -17.80
CA ALA A 371 6.26 -10.78 -17.07
C ALA A 371 7.62 -11.48 -17.27
N GLN A 372 8.22 -11.38 -18.44
CA GLN A 372 9.52 -11.95 -18.79
C GLN A 372 10.66 -10.89 -18.84
N ALA A 373 10.37 -9.65 -18.48
CA ALA A 373 11.39 -8.61 -18.34
C ALA A 373 12.31 -8.90 -17.15
N ALA A 374 13.38 -8.11 -17.00
CA ALA A 374 14.26 -8.21 -15.84
C ALA A 374 13.49 -8.18 -14.51
N PRO A 375 13.98 -8.84 -13.44
CA PRO A 375 13.31 -8.86 -12.13
C PRO A 375 13.04 -7.45 -11.63
N HIS A 376 11.80 -7.16 -11.22
CA HIS A 376 11.35 -5.84 -10.77
C HIS A 376 10.23 -5.96 -9.74
N ASP A 377 9.91 -4.86 -9.07
CA ASP A 377 8.71 -4.73 -8.24
C ASP A 377 7.63 -3.93 -8.99
N TRP A 378 6.38 -4.30 -8.75
CA TRP A 378 5.20 -3.63 -9.29
C TRP A 378 4.30 -3.17 -8.15
N LEU A 379 3.99 -1.87 -8.12
CA LEU A 379 3.12 -1.21 -7.15
C LEU A 379 1.86 -0.73 -7.86
N ALA A 380 0.69 -1.20 -7.43
CA ALA A 380 -0.58 -0.79 -8.04
C ALA A 380 -1.40 0.12 -7.12
N LEU A 381 -2.36 0.82 -7.72
CA LEU A 381 -3.34 1.66 -7.03
C LEU A 381 -4.37 0.79 -6.29
N THR A 382 -4.19 0.57 -4.99
CA THR A 382 -4.96 -0.40 -4.20
C THR A 382 -6.37 0.03 -3.81
N GLY A 383 -6.56 1.32 -3.53
CA GLY A 383 -7.85 1.84 -3.04
C GLY A 383 -8.72 2.50 -4.12
N GLY A 384 -8.22 2.60 -5.35
CA GLY A 384 -8.95 3.23 -6.45
C GLY A 384 -9.03 4.76 -6.40
N SER A 385 -8.45 5.40 -5.38
CA SER A 385 -8.35 6.87 -5.32
C SER A 385 -7.21 7.35 -6.19
N ILE A 386 -7.53 7.99 -7.30
CA ILE A 386 -6.56 8.48 -8.28
C ILE A 386 -5.71 9.63 -7.74
N GLY A 387 -4.52 9.84 -8.37
CA GLY A 387 -3.51 10.79 -7.88
C GLY A 387 -2.49 10.14 -6.94
N PHE A 388 -2.30 8.85 -7.06
CA PHE A 388 -1.40 8.04 -6.27
C PHE A 388 -0.01 7.87 -6.92
N GLY A 389 0.05 7.72 -8.25
CA GLY A 389 1.23 7.24 -8.97
C GLY A 389 2.48 8.06 -8.74
N LEU A 390 2.43 9.37 -9.05
CA LEU A 390 3.60 10.26 -8.93
C LEU A 390 4.12 10.37 -7.48
N PRO A 391 3.28 10.67 -6.46
CA PRO A 391 3.78 10.73 -5.10
C PRO A 391 4.28 9.37 -4.58
N CYS A 392 3.63 8.27 -4.91
CA CYS A 392 4.10 6.94 -4.58
C CYS A 392 5.48 6.65 -5.18
N ALA A 393 5.70 7.04 -6.44
CA ALA A 393 7.00 6.89 -7.10
C ALA A 393 8.11 7.69 -6.39
N VAL A 394 7.80 8.90 -5.91
CA VAL A 394 8.76 9.71 -5.11
C VAL A 394 9.10 8.98 -3.81
N GLY A 395 8.10 8.50 -3.08
CA GLY A 395 8.31 7.75 -1.84
C GLY A 395 9.12 6.47 -2.06
N ALA A 396 8.80 5.72 -3.10
CA ALA A 396 9.52 4.51 -3.50
C ALA A 396 10.99 4.80 -3.84
N ALA A 397 11.28 5.91 -4.54
CA ALA A 397 12.64 6.32 -4.87
C ALA A 397 13.43 6.75 -3.62
N ILE A 398 12.79 7.36 -2.62
CA ILE A 398 13.42 7.71 -1.34
C ILE A 398 13.77 6.45 -0.55
N ALA A 399 12.90 5.44 -0.57
CA ALA A 399 13.12 4.17 0.12
C ALA A 399 14.17 3.27 -0.55
N ALA A 400 14.34 3.40 -1.86
CA ALA A 400 15.23 2.55 -2.66
C ALA A 400 16.05 3.40 -3.66
N PRO A 401 16.98 4.25 -3.17
CA PRO A 401 17.67 5.25 -3.98
C PRO A 401 18.54 4.64 -5.09
N GLU A 402 18.99 3.39 -4.92
CA GLU A 402 19.81 2.68 -5.92
C GLU A 402 18.96 2.03 -7.03
N ARG A 403 17.64 2.08 -6.91
CA ARG A 403 16.73 1.44 -7.86
C ARG A 403 16.10 2.47 -8.80
N LYS A 404 15.98 2.12 -10.08
CA LYS A 404 15.24 2.94 -11.03
C LYS A 404 13.74 2.81 -10.76
N VAL A 405 13.08 3.94 -10.51
CA VAL A 405 11.62 4.01 -10.38
C VAL A 405 11.02 4.51 -11.70
N VAL A 406 10.01 3.82 -12.18
CA VAL A 406 9.23 4.16 -13.38
C VAL A 406 7.78 4.32 -12.97
N CYS A 407 7.18 5.47 -13.21
CA CYS A 407 5.77 5.72 -12.98
C CYS A 407 5.02 5.65 -14.32
N LEU A 408 3.98 4.82 -14.36
CA LEU A 408 3.00 4.79 -15.43
C LEU A 408 1.81 5.64 -14.99
N GLU A 409 1.60 6.74 -15.66
CA GLU A 409 0.62 7.75 -15.27
C GLU A 409 -0.36 8.01 -16.40
N GLY A 410 -1.65 8.12 -16.08
CA GLY A 410 -2.65 8.57 -17.03
C GLY A 410 -2.50 10.08 -17.29
N ASP A 411 -2.78 10.53 -18.50
CA ASP A 411 -2.63 11.91 -18.94
C ASP A 411 -3.39 12.93 -18.09
N GLY A 412 -4.59 12.55 -17.59
CA GLY A 412 -5.41 13.38 -16.71
C GLY A 412 -4.98 13.34 -15.24
N LEU A 413 -4.22 12.33 -14.82
CA LEU A 413 -3.92 12.09 -13.40
C LEU A 413 -2.75 12.95 -12.91
N SER A 414 -1.79 13.26 -13.76
CA SER A 414 -0.68 14.16 -13.43
C SER A 414 -1.16 15.56 -13.05
N LEU A 415 -2.30 15.99 -13.59
CA LEU A 415 -2.87 17.32 -13.33
C LEU A 415 -3.46 17.49 -11.93
N ILE A 416 -3.74 16.41 -11.21
CA ILE A 416 -4.28 16.49 -9.83
C ILE A 416 -3.20 16.93 -8.84
N HIS A 417 -1.94 16.70 -9.14
CA HIS A 417 -0.81 17.01 -8.27
C HIS A 417 0.07 18.14 -8.79
N ILE A 418 0.02 18.39 -10.09
CA ILE A 418 0.68 19.55 -10.68
C ILE A 418 -0.32 20.68 -10.57
N SER A 419 -0.12 21.54 -9.61
CA SER A 419 -0.94 22.74 -9.43
C SER A 419 -0.64 23.78 -10.50
N GLU A 420 -0.91 23.48 -11.73
CA GLU A 420 -1.38 24.45 -12.68
C GLU A 420 -2.92 24.39 -12.57
N PRO A 421 -3.50 25.07 -11.57
CA PRO A 421 -4.92 25.05 -11.45
C PRO A 421 -5.45 25.80 -12.65
N THR A 422 -6.23 25.15 -13.47
CA THR A 422 -7.25 25.88 -14.19
C THR A 422 -6.85 26.62 -15.46
N ARG A 423 -5.73 26.40 -16.09
CA ARG A 423 -5.77 26.56 -17.53
C ARG A 423 -6.40 25.31 -18.11
N LEU A 424 -7.72 25.32 -18.13
CA LEU A 424 -8.43 24.63 -19.21
C LEU A 424 -7.81 25.13 -20.51
N ASN A 425 -6.79 24.46 -20.96
CA ASN A 425 -6.30 24.66 -22.29
C ASN A 425 -7.50 24.33 -23.17
N SER A 426 -7.78 25.15 -24.16
CA SER A 426 -8.82 24.90 -25.17
C SER A 426 -8.66 23.54 -25.88
N THR A 427 -7.58 22.82 -25.58
CA THR A 427 -7.25 21.45 -26.03
C THR A 427 -7.48 20.39 -24.95
N SER A 428 -7.89 20.74 -23.74
CA SER A 428 -8.26 19.77 -22.73
C SER A 428 -9.50 19.00 -23.17
N ARG A 429 -9.30 17.76 -23.57
CA ARG A 429 -10.35 16.83 -23.97
C ARG A 429 -10.92 16.08 -22.77
N MET A 430 -11.19 16.77 -21.68
CA MET A 430 -12.05 16.16 -20.66
C MET A 430 -13.42 15.97 -21.28
N PRO A 431 -13.96 14.74 -21.36
CA PRO A 431 -15.34 14.55 -21.82
C PRO A 431 -16.26 15.36 -20.88
N SER A 432 -17.12 16.17 -21.47
CA SER A 432 -18.15 16.92 -20.73
C SER A 432 -19.27 16.03 -20.19
N SER A 433 -19.05 14.72 -20.11
CA SER A 433 -19.98 13.72 -19.62
C SER A 433 -19.20 12.62 -18.87
N ALA A 434 -18.89 12.89 -17.64
CA ALA A 434 -18.69 11.86 -16.62
C ALA A 434 -19.72 12.04 -15.53
#